data_40bc5497fee26e2e8598f4b508cd8eda
#
_entry.id   40bc5497fee26e2e8598f4b508cd8eda
#
_cell.length_a   1.000
_cell.length_b   1.000
_cell.length_c   1.000
_cell.angle_alpha   90.00
_cell.angle_beta   90.00
_cell.angle_gamma   90.00
#
_symmetry.space_group_name_H-M   'P 1'
#
loop_
_entity.id
_entity.type
_entity.pdbx_description
1 polymer ?
#
loop_
_entity_poly.entity_id
_entity_poly.type
_entity_poly.pdbx_seq_one_letter_code
_entity_poly.pdbx_strand_id
1 'polypeptide(L)'
;MNLPSDPFEFQRTGKIAKNRIVLAAMTNKQSHEDGTLSNAEIDWLVHRAKGGFGIITTAATHVSKDGQSWDGEFGVFDDLHIGRLNKLTSLVRKEGSLCFAQLFHGGCQSSERLTGSVPISSSINTSKGSKSGYSLEAKEKDIKRIVEDFTKAANRCVAAGFDGVELHGAHGYLISQFLGKKTNTRQDMWGGDLKGRSRFLLEIYRSIKDLVPDSFIVG
;
A
#
# COMPACT_ATOMS: atom_id res chain seq x y z
N MET A 1 2.94 -12.37 30.75
CA MET A 1 3.35 -11.16 29.99
C MET A 1 3.91 -11.68 28.67
N ASN A 2 3.43 -11.17 27.52
CA ASN A 2 3.96 -11.62 26.23
C ASN A 2 5.31 -10.95 25.95
N LEU A 3 6.31 -11.73 25.54
CA LEU A 3 7.63 -11.22 25.16
C LEU A 3 7.67 -10.90 23.65
N PRO A 4 8.56 -10.01 23.18
CA PRO A 4 8.75 -9.77 21.76
C PRO A 4 9.14 -11.02 20.96
N SER A 5 9.81 -11.99 21.61
CA SER A 5 10.20 -13.27 21.02
C SER A 5 9.06 -14.28 20.89
N ASP A 6 7.93 -14.06 21.58
CA ASP A 6 6.82 -15.00 21.55
C ASP A 6 6.11 -14.97 20.20
N PRO A 7 5.64 -16.11 19.69
CA PRO A 7 4.81 -16.15 18.49
C PRO A 7 3.55 -15.30 18.63
N PHE A 8 3.06 -14.82 17.50
CA PHE A 8 1.78 -14.09 17.42
C PHE A 8 0.86 -14.76 16.41
N GLU A 9 -0.32 -15.18 16.87
CA GLU A 9 -1.34 -15.75 16.01
C GLU A 9 -2.36 -14.69 15.61
N PHE A 10 -2.61 -14.57 14.32
CA PHE A 10 -3.71 -13.79 13.77
C PHE A 10 -5.00 -14.64 13.83
N GLN A 11 -5.75 -14.48 14.92
CA GLN A 11 -6.92 -15.30 15.30
C GLN A 11 -7.91 -15.57 14.16
N ARG A 12 -8.17 -14.58 13.28
CA ARG A 12 -9.14 -14.70 12.18
C ARG A 12 -8.61 -15.51 10.99
N THR A 13 -7.31 -15.56 10.78
CA THR A 13 -6.69 -16.14 9.60
C THR A 13 -5.91 -17.42 9.92
N GLY A 14 -5.65 -17.69 11.20
CA GLY A 14 -4.82 -18.78 11.67
C GLY A 14 -3.33 -18.65 11.32
N LYS A 15 -2.90 -17.53 10.72
CA LYS A 15 -1.48 -17.31 10.41
C LYS A 15 -0.70 -16.99 11.69
N ILE A 16 0.52 -17.54 11.78
CA ILE A 16 1.39 -17.37 12.94
C ILE A 16 2.68 -16.66 12.50
N ALA A 17 2.94 -15.50 13.06
CA ALA A 17 4.25 -14.86 13.00
C ALA A 17 5.16 -15.51 14.05
N LYS A 18 6.41 -15.87 13.68
CA LYS A 18 7.37 -16.53 14.56
C LYS A 18 7.75 -15.74 15.80
N ASN A 19 7.52 -14.43 15.78
CA ASN A 19 7.68 -13.51 16.92
C ASN A 19 6.86 -12.22 16.65
N ARG A 20 6.87 -11.28 17.61
CA ARG A 20 6.11 -10.02 17.60
C ARG A 20 6.88 -8.84 17.02
N ILE A 21 8.02 -9.09 16.36
CA ILE A 21 8.87 -8.04 15.80
C ILE A 21 8.52 -7.86 14.31
N VAL A 22 8.10 -6.67 13.96
CA VAL A 22 7.68 -6.31 12.60
C VAL A 22 8.70 -5.34 12.00
N LEU A 23 9.19 -5.63 10.80
CA LEU A 23 9.86 -4.63 9.99
C LEU A 23 8.80 -3.67 9.45
N ALA A 24 8.79 -2.44 9.93
CA ALA A 24 7.91 -1.39 9.43
C ALA A 24 8.22 -1.07 7.95
N ALA A 25 7.19 -0.67 7.21
CA ALA A 25 7.35 -0.19 5.84
C ALA A 25 8.30 1.02 5.78
N MET A 26 9.35 0.92 4.97
CA MET A 26 10.35 1.99 4.80
C MET A 26 10.69 2.19 3.34
N THR A 27 10.53 3.41 2.85
CA THR A 27 10.96 3.82 1.51
C THR A 27 12.48 3.73 1.38
N ASN A 28 12.96 2.98 0.39
CA ASN A 28 14.39 2.78 0.13
C ASN A 28 14.83 3.19 -1.29
N LYS A 29 13.89 3.45 -2.20
CA LYS A 29 14.14 3.93 -3.57
C LYS A 29 15.09 3.04 -4.39
N GLN A 30 15.02 1.72 -4.21
CA GLN A 30 15.95 0.79 -4.83
C GLN A 30 15.36 0.05 -6.04
N SER A 31 14.06 0.23 -6.32
CA SER A 31 13.40 -0.46 -7.42
C SER A 31 13.53 0.26 -8.76
N HIS A 32 13.01 -0.33 -9.82
CA HIS A 32 13.16 0.18 -11.19
C HIS A 32 12.17 1.30 -11.50
N GLU A 33 12.48 2.14 -12.48
CA GLU A 33 11.64 3.28 -12.89
C GLU A 33 10.27 2.84 -13.43
N ASP A 34 10.17 1.64 -14.02
CA ASP A 34 8.94 1.05 -14.51
C ASP A 34 8.02 0.49 -13.40
N GLY A 35 8.44 0.62 -12.14
CA GLY A 35 7.74 0.11 -10.97
C GLY A 35 8.01 -1.38 -10.68
N THR A 36 8.90 -2.05 -11.41
CA THR A 36 9.25 -3.44 -11.09
C THR A 36 10.22 -3.52 -9.92
N LEU A 37 9.98 -4.49 -9.03
CA LEU A 37 10.79 -4.71 -7.83
C LEU A 37 12.22 -5.15 -8.20
N SER A 38 13.25 -4.46 -7.73
CA SER A 38 14.65 -4.76 -8.03
C SER A 38 15.19 -5.94 -7.21
N ASN A 39 16.33 -6.52 -7.65
CA ASN A 39 17.04 -7.51 -6.84
C ASN A 39 17.61 -6.88 -5.57
N ALA A 40 18.11 -5.64 -5.64
CA ALA A 40 18.65 -4.94 -4.48
C ALA A 40 17.61 -4.80 -3.36
N GLU A 41 16.37 -4.46 -3.70
CA GLU A 41 15.28 -4.35 -2.72
C GLU A 41 14.82 -5.72 -2.21
N ILE A 42 14.76 -6.75 -3.05
CA ILE A 42 14.53 -8.14 -2.63
C ILE A 42 15.58 -8.55 -1.61
N ASP A 43 16.85 -8.38 -1.92
CA ASP A 43 17.97 -8.78 -1.05
C ASP A 43 17.94 -8.01 0.27
N TRP A 44 17.59 -6.72 0.23
CA TRP A 44 17.44 -5.87 1.41
C TRP A 44 16.34 -6.41 2.36
N LEU A 45 15.16 -6.77 1.84
CA LEU A 45 14.03 -7.30 2.62
C LEU A 45 14.34 -8.72 3.14
N VAL A 46 14.91 -9.58 2.32
CA VAL A 46 15.30 -10.95 2.69
C VAL A 46 16.36 -10.93 3.79
N HIS A 47 17.29 -9.98 3.74
CA HIS A 47 18.33 -9.85 4.80
C HIS A 47 17.70 -9.55 6.17
N ARG A 48 16.60 -8.79 6.23
CA ARG A 48 15.84 -8.53 7.47
C ARG A 48 15.10 -9.77 7.94
N ALA A 49 14.53 -10.55 7.03
CA ALA A 49 13.90 -11.83 7.38
C ALA A 49 14.91 -12.80 8.01
N LYS A 50 16.14 -12.90 7.44
CA LYS A 50 17.27 -13.63 8.02
C LYS A 50 17.71 -13.11 9.37
N GLY A 51 17.60 -11.78 9.58
CA GLY A 51 17.88 -11.11 10.85
C GLY A 51 16.86 -11.39 11.95
N GLY A 52 15.79 -12.17 11.67
CA GLY A 52 14.89 -12.69 12.66
C GLY A 52 13.54 -11.98 12.80
N PHE A 53 13.22 -10.98 11.97
CA PHE A 53 11.88 -10.37 11.99
C PHE A 53 10.78 -11.40 11.76
N GLY A 54 9.69 -11.33 12.54
CA GLY A 54 8.52 -12.20 12.38
C GLY A 54 7.66 -11.81 11.19
N ILE A 55 7.59 -10.52 10.90
CA ILE A 55 6.86 -9.97 9.75
C ILE A 55 7.77 -9.01 9.00
N ILE A 56 7.78 -9.12 7.67
CA ILE A 56 8.44 -8.20 6.76
C ILE A 56 7.36 -7.41 6.02
N THR A 57 7.30 -6.10 6.23
CA THR A 57 6.45 -5.20 5.43
C THR A 57 7.31 -4.51 4.37
N THR A 58 6.84 -4.51 3.13
CA THR A 58 7.53 -3.85 2.01
C THR A 58 7.57 -2.33 2.18
N ALA A 59 8.36 -1.63 1.38
CA ALA A 59 8.16 -0.21 1.16
C ALA A 59 6.73 0.07 0.64
N ALA A 60 6.29 1.32 0.71
CA ALA A 60 5.03 1.74 0.12
C ALA A 60 5.00 1.37 -1.37
N THR A 61 3.95 0.65 -1.78
CA THR A 61 3.81 0.00 -3.08
C THR A 61 2.61 0.59 -3.80
N HIS A 62 2.82 1.32 -4.90
CA HIS A 62 1.72 2.02 -5.56
C HIS A 62 0.78 1.06 -6.30
N VAL A 63 -0.52 1.31 -6.14
CA VAL A 63 -1.61 0.46 -6.65
C VAL A 63 -2.09 0.84 -8.05
N SER A 64 -1.66 2.01 -8.54
CA SER A 64 -1.98 2.52 -9.88
C SER A 64 -0.83 3.36 -10.40
N LYS A 65 -0.69 3.49 -11.72
CA LYS A 65 0.37 4.29 -12.35
C LYS A 65 0.37 5.74 -11.87
N ASP A 66 -0.80 6.37 -11.76
CA ASP A 66 -0.96 7.75 -11.31
C ASP A 66 -0.73 7.96 -9.81
N GLY A 67 -0.53 6.87 -9.07
CA GLY A 67 -0.22 6.88 -7.64
C GLY A 67 1.26 6.99 -7.28
N GLN A 68 2.19 6.86 -8.24
CA GLN A 68 3.63 6.88 -7.99
C GLN A 68 4.12 8.26 -7.51
N SER A 69 4.95 8.28 -6.47
CA SER A 69 5.40 9.53 -5.83
C SER A 69 6.89 9.83 -6.01
N TRP A 70 7.75 8.81 -6.17
CA TRP A 70 9.21 8.99 -6.29
C TRP A 70 9.86 7.95 -7.20
N ASP A 71 11.08 8.28 -7.64
CA ASP A 71 11.91 7.36 -8.41
C ASP A 71 12.32 6.15 -7.54
N GLY A 72 12.37 4.96 -8.17
CA GLY A 72 12.74 3.74 -7.47
C GLY A 72 11.65 3.17 -6.56
N GLU A 73 10.43 3.65 -6.69
CA GLU A 73 9.24 3.07 -6.04
C GLU A 73 8.70 1.93 -6.87
N PHE A 74 8.49 0.76 -6.27
CA PHE A 74 7.84 -0.33 -6.99
C PHE A 74 6.32 -0.30 -6.80
N GLY A 75 5.62 -0.93 -7.74
CA GLY A 75 4.17 -1.00 -7.77
C GLY A 75 3.64 -2.42 -7.83
N VAL A 76 2.32 -2.52 -7.75
CA VAL A 76 1.55 -3.75 -7.93
C VAL A 76 0.29 -3.50 -8.78
N PHE A 77 0.40 -2.51 -9.66
CA PHE A 77 -0.72 -2.04 -10.50
C PHE A 77 -0.96 -2.89 -11.76
N ASP A 78 -0.03 -3.79 -12.11
CA ASP A 78 -0.10 -4.64 -13.29
C ASP A 78 0.33 -6.08 -12.94
N ASP A 79 -0.12 -7.07 -13.71
CA ASP A 79 0.19 -8.48 -13.50
C ASP A 79 1.67 -8.79 -13.76
N LEU A 80 2.36 -7.95 -14.55
CA LEU A 80 3.82 -8.06 -14.78
C LEU A 80 4.64 -8.03 -13.48
N HIS A 81 4.10 -7.42 -12.40
CA HIS A 81 4.79 -7.34 -11.11
C HIS A 81 4.78 -8.66 -10.34
N ILE A 82 3.78 -9.54 -10.59
CA ILE A 82 3.52 -10.76 -9.80
C ILE A 82 4.76 -11.64 -9.70
N GLY A 83 5.47 -11.87 -10.81
CA GLY A 83 6.62 -12.79 -10.84
C GLY A 83 7.75 -12.38 -9.89
N ARG A 84 8.10 -11.09 -9.85
CA ARG A 84 9.16 -10.59 -8.97
C ARG A 84 8.71 -10.50 -7.51
N LEU A 85 7.46 -10.14 -7.28
CA LEU A 85 6.86 -10.15 -5.95
C LEU A 85 6.77 -11.58 -5.38
N ASN A 86 6.45 -12.59 -6.22
CA ASN A 86 6.47 -14.00 -5.82
C ASN A 86 7.88 -14.47 -5.44
N LYS A 87 8.93 -14.01 -6.15
CA LYS A 87 10.32 -14.28 -5.77
C LYS A 87 10.60 -13.76 -4.35
N LEU A 88 10.19 -12.52 -4.04
CA LEU A 88 10.36 -11.92 -2.71
C LEU A 88 9.66 -12.76 -1.64
N THR A 89 8.36 -13.00 -1.79
CA THR A 89 7.55 -13.72 -0.79
C THR A 89 8.07 -15.13 -0.54
N SER A 90 8.50 -15.83 -1.60
CA SER A 90 9.08 -17.16 -1.51
C SER A 90 10.39 -17.16 -0.69
N LEU A 91 11.26 -16.16 -0.90
CA LEU A 91 12.51 -16.03 -0.14
C LEU A 91 12.27 -15.63 1.32
N VAL A 92 11.35 -14.69 1.59
CA VAL A 92 10.98 -14.29 2.95
C VAL A 92 10.37 -15.46 3.73
N ARG A 93 9.50 -16.24 3.08
CA ARG A 93 8.89 -17.43 3.69
C ARG A 93 9.90 -18.51 4.05
N LYS A 94 10.97 -18.71 3.26
CA LYS A 94 12.06 -19.65 3.60
C LYS A 94 12.73 -19.30 4.92
N GLU A 95 12.72 -18.03 5.32
CA GLU A 95 13.27 -17.58 6.60
C GLU A 95 12.21 -17.63 7.75
N GLY A 96 11.04 -18.21 7.49
CA GLY A 96 9.95 -18.36 8.48
C GLY A 96 9.26 -17.04 8.84
N SER A 97 9.37 -16.01 8.03
CA SER A 97 8.70 -14.72 8.25
C SER A 97 7.45 -14.61 7.39
N LEU A 98 6.41 -13.94 7.91
CA LEU A 98 5.28 -13.48 7.11
C LEU A 98 5.70 -12.26 6.27
N CYS A 99 5.11 -12.11 5.08
CA CYS A 99 5.40 -11.02 4.16
C CYS A 99 4.13 -10.21 3.86
N PHE A 100 4.17 -8.90 4.11
CA PHE A 100 3.07 -7.97 3.85
C PHE A 100 3.49 -6.92 2.82
N ALA A 101 2.57 -6.53 1.94
CA ALA A 101 2.76 -5.39 1.06
C ALA A 101 2.02 -4.17 1.63
N GLN A 102 2.71 -3.02 1.76
CA GLN A 102 2.02 -1.78 2.12
C GLN A 102 1.48 -1.11 0.85
N LEU A 103 0.17 -1.19 0.65
CA LEU A 103 -0.52 -0.61 -0.50
C LEU A 103 -0.77 0.88 -0.31
N PHE A 104 -0.45 1.69 -1.32
CA PHE A 104 -0.63 3.12 -1.25
C PHE A 104 -0.91 3.77 -2.62
N HIS A 105 -1.38 5.01 -2.55
CA HIS A 105 -1.49 5.95 -3.67
C HIS A 105 -1.06 7.32 -3.18
N GLY A 106 -0.12 7.94 -3.87
CA GLY A 106 0.49 9.21 -3.43
C GLY A 106 -0.50 10.37 -3.28
N GLY A 107 -1.58 10.36 -4.05
CA GLY A 107 -2.54 11.44 -4.02
C GLY A 107 -1.90 12.76 -4.49
N CYS A 108 -2.08 13.85 -3.74
CA CYS A 108 -1.42 15.13 -4.07
C CYS A 108 0.11 15.08 -3.98
N GLN A 109 0.69 14.00 -3.42
CA GLN A 109 2.14 13.79 -3.39
C GLN A 109 2.64 12.93 -4.56
N SER A 110 1.77 12.45 -5.46
CA SER A 110 2.18 11.77 -6.69
C SER A 110 2.98 12.73 -7.58
N SER A 111 3.90 12.18 -8.37
CA SER A 111 4.78 12.96 -9.23
C SER A 111 4.24 13.03 -10.65
N GLU A 112 3.79 14.21 -11.10
CA GLU A 112 3.37 14.44 -12.49
C GLU A 112 4.48 14.10 -13.50
N ARG A 113 5.75 14.28 -13.11
CA ARG A 113 6.90 13.91 -13.95
C ARG A 113 6.97 12.41 -14.23
N LEU A 114 6.71 11.59 -13.20
CA LEU A 114 6.79 10.13 -13.30
C LEU A 114 5.53 9.51 -13.90
N THR A 115 4.37 10.04 -13.49
CA THR A 115 3.07 9.45 -13.85
C THR A 115 2.54 9.95 -15.19
N GLY A 116 3.02 11.10 -15.68
CA GLY A 116 2.46 11.80 -16.83
C GLY A 116 1.08 12.41 -16.60
N SER A 117 0.59 12.39 -15.36
CA SER A 117 -0.75 12.84 -14.99
C SER A 117 -0.71 13.84 -13.85
N VAL A 118 -1.58 14.85 -13.88
CA VAL A 118 -1.73 15.79 -12.77
C VAL A 118 -2.21 15.01 -11.54
N PRO A 119 -1.54 15.14 -10.37
CA PRO A 119 -1.93 14.47 -9.15
C PRO A 119 -3.37 14.74 -8.76
N ILE A 120 -4.07 13.73 -8.22
CA ILE A 120 -5.43 13.85 -7.72
C ILE A 120 -5.46 13.67 -6.20
N SER A 121 -6.42 14.31 -5.55
CA SER A 121 -6.59 14.25 -4.09
C SER A 121 -8.07 14.31 -3.72
N SER A 122 -8.38 14.21 -2.42
CA SER A 122 -9.74 14.36 -1.91
C SER A 122 -10.39 15.71 -2.31
N SER A 123 -9.59 16.77 -2.28
CA SER A 123 -9.96 18.14 -2.73
C SER A 123 -8.74 18.75 -3.43
N ILE A 124 -8.84 19.98 -3.92
CA ILE A 124 -7.66 20.70 -4.42
C ILE A 124 -6.72 20.96 -3.25
N ASN A 125 -5.55 20.34 -3.27
CA ASN A 125 -4.51 20.46 -2.25
C ASN A 125 -3.19 20.93 -2.87
N THR A 126 -2.32 21.55 -2.08
CA THR A 126 -0.96 21.87 -2.52
C THR A 126 -0.23 20.59 -2.90
N SER A 127 0.44 20.60 -4.03
CA SER A 127 1.15 19.45 -4.59
C SER A 127 2.54 19.87 -5.10
N LYS A 128 3.57 19.38 -4.43
CA LYS A 128 4.97 19.58 -4.88
C LYS A 128 5.31 18.74 -6.12
N GLY A 129 4.52 17.69 -6.37
CA GLY A 129 4.68 16.79 -7.52
C GLY A 129 4.02 17.31 -8.79
N SER A 130 3.15 18.32 -8.70
CA SER A 130 2.43 18.90 -9.83
C SER A 130 3.13 20.16 -10.36
N LYS A 131 3.16 20.34 -11.69
CA LYS A 131 3.67 21.54 -12.36
C LYS A 131 2.88 22.80 -11.98
N SER A 132 1.58 22.68 -11.71
CA SER A 132 0.72 23.79 -11.29
C SER A 132 0.89 24.15 -9.81
N GLY A 133 1.58 23.32 -9.02
CA GLY A 133 1.64 23.44 -7.56
C GLY A 133 0.41 22.91 -6.81
N TYR A 134 -0.59 22.39 -7.54
CA TYR A 134 -1.85 21.91 -6.97
C TYR A 134 -2.28 20.58 -7.59
N SER A 135 -2.99 19.77 -6.79
CA SER A 135 -3.69 18.58 -7.25
C SER A 135 -5.08 18.94 -7.79
N LEU A 136 -5.66 18.01 -8.56
CA LEU A 136 -7.07 18.05 -8.91
C LEU A 136 -7.90 17.40 -7.79
N GLU A 137 -9.14 17.85 -7.61
CA GLU A 137 -10.11 17.13 -6.80
C GLU A 137 -10.57 15.86 -7.54
N ALA A 138 -10.50 14.71 -6.88
CA ALA A 138 -10.94 13.44 -7.42
C ALA A 138 -12.46 13.46 -7.67
N LYS A 139 -12.89 13.16 -8.89
CA LYS A 139 -14.29 12.94 -9.24
C LYS A 139 -14.73 11.57 -8.74
N GLU A 140 -16.02 11.34 -8.63
CA GLU A 140 -16.56 10.05 -8.18
C GLU A 140 -16.04 8.87 -9.01
N LYS A 141 -15.90 9.04 -10.32
CA LYS A 141 -15.30 8.03 -11.21
C LYS A 141 -13.85 7.70 -10.84
N ASP A 142 -13.08 8.71 -10.42
CA ASP A 142 -11.66 8.54 -10.03
C ASP A 142 -11.58 7.80 -8.69
N ILE A 143 -12.47 8.17 -7.75
CA ILE A 143 -12.57 7.49 -6.45
C ILE A 143 -12.91 6.01 -6.64
N LYS A 144 -13.93 5.69 -7.44
CA LYS A 144 -14.34 4.30 -7.73
C LYS A 144 -13.21 3.51 -8.40
N ARG A 145 -12.55 4.10 -9.40
CA ARG A 145 -11.40 3.48 -10.07
C ARG A 145 -10.28 3.15 -9.08
N ILE A 146 -9.94 4.10 -8.19
CA ILE A 146 -8.84 3.88 -7.24
C ILE A 146 -9.22 2.81 -6.20
N VAL A 147 -10.47 2.76 -5.73
CA VAL A 147 -10.94 1.65 -4.87
C VAL A 147 -10.74 0.31 -5.58
N GLU A 148 -11.08 0.23 -6.88
CA GLU A 148 -10.86 -0.96 -7.69
C GLU A 148 -9.37 -1.26 -7.88
N ASP A 149 -8.51 -0.24 -8.07
CA ASP A 149 -7.06 -0.41 -8.19
C ASP A 149 -6.44 -0.99 -6.92
N PHE A 150 -6.84 -0.53 -5.73
CA PHE A 150 -6.46 -1.15 -4.45
C PHE A 150 -6.90 -2.61 -4.34
N THR A 151 -8.11 -2.90 -4.80
CA THR A 151 -8.68 -4.25 -4.77
C THR A 151 -7.92 -5.20 -5.69
N LYS A 152 -7.64 -4.77 -6.93
CA LYS A 152 -6.83 -5.54 -7.89
C LYS A 152 -5.39 -5.72 -7.38
N ALA A 153 -4.81 -4.69 -6.77
CA ALA A 153 -3.49 -4.75 -6.17
C ALA A 153 -3.41 -5.80 -5.05
N ALA A 154 -4.41 -5.83 -4.15
CA ALA A 154 -4.49 -6.86 -3.11
C ALA A 154 -4.62 -8.27 -3.70
N ASN A 155 -5.41 -8.45 -4.77
CA ASN A 155 -5.53 -9.74 -5.45
C ASN A 155 -4.21 -10.19 -6.08
N ARG A 156 -3.44 -9.27 -6.68
CA ARG A 156 -2.08 -9.55 -7.17
C ARG A 156 -1.13 -9.93 -6.03
N CYS A 157 -1.27 -9.31 -4.85
CA CYS A 157 -0.51 -9.71 -3.67
C CYS A 157 -0.85 -11.15 -3.24
N VAL A 158 -2.13 -11.55 -3.28
CA VAL A 158 -2.53 -12.94 -3.05
C VAL A 158 -1.85 -13.87 -4.07
N ALA A 159 -1.93 -13.56 -5.37
CA ALA A 159 -1.30 -14.34 -6.43
C ALA A 159 0.25 -14.40 -6.30
N ALA A 160 0.86 -13.33 -5.81
CA ALA A 160 2.30 -13.27 -5.53
C ALA A 160 2.71 -13.96 -4.22
N GLY A 161 1.75 -14.49 -3.44
CA GLY A 161 2.03 -15.25 -2.23
C GLY A 161 2.32 -14.43 -0.98
N PHE A 162 1.90 -13.18 -0.90
CA PHE A 162 1.91 -12.40 0.34
C PHE A 162 0.97 -13.01 1.37
N ASP A 163 1.26 -12.80 2.64
CA ASP A 163 0.41 -13.23 3.76
C ASP A 163 -0.66 -12.21 4.09
N GLY A 164 -0.47 -10.96 3.68
CA GLY A 164 -1.40 -9.87 3.87
C GLY A 164 -0.97 -8.60 3.19
N VAL A 165 -1.83 -7.59 3.31
CA VAL A 165 -1.57 -6.21 2.90
C VAL A 165 -1.84 -5.24 4.04
N GLU A 166 -1.11 -4.12 4.04
CA GLU A 166 -1.30 -2.98 4.92
C GLU A 166 -1.78 -1.79 4.08
N LEU A 167 -2.89 -1.16 4.47
CA LEU A 167 -3.40 0.03 3.80
C LEU A 167 -2.72 1.28 4.37
N HIS A 168 -1.98 2.01 3.54
CA HIS A 168 -1.24 3.19 3.99
C HIS A 168 -2.16 4.38 4.24
N GLY A 169 -2.69 4.49 5.46
CA GLY A 169 -3.58 5.57 5.90
C GLY A 169 -2.88 6.76 6.58
N ALA A 170 -1.57 6.93 6.39
CA ALA A 170 -0.77 7.94 7.07
C ALA A 170 0.00 8.87 6.11
N HIS A 171 0.88 9.70 6.64
CA HIS A 171 1.90 10.53 5.98
C HIS A 171 1.36 11.52 4.92
N GLY A 172 0.05 11.80 4.94
CA GLY A 172 -0.55 12.71 3.98
C GLY A 172 -0.69 12.15 2.56
N TYR A 173 -0.69 10.82 2.37
CA TYR A 173 -1.03 10.17 1.10
C TYR A 173 -2.54 10.06 0.89
N LEU A 174 -3.02 9.52 -0.21
CA LEU A 174 -4.40 9.68 -0.65
C LEU A 174 -5.45 9.27 0.41
N ILE A 175 -5.29 8.12 1.08
CA ILE A 175 -6.20 7.70 2.14
C ILE A 175 -6.22 8.73 3.28
N SER A 176 -5.05 9.19 3.71
CA SER A 176 -4.90 10.23 4.73
C SER A 176 -5.48 11.57 4.28
N GLN A 177 -5.39 11.91 2.98
CA GLN A 177 -5.98 13.13 2.41
C GLN A 177 -7.51 13.09 2.50
N PHE A 178 -8.15 11.94 2.29
CA PHE A 178 -9.58 11.77 2.49
C PHE A 178 -9.98 11.83 3.97
N LEU A 179 -9.20 11.23 4.87
CA LEU A 179 -9.46 11.24 6.31
C LEU A 179 -9.29 12.63 6.95
N GLY A 180 -8.33 13.40 6.45
CA GLY A 180 -7.93 14.68 7.04
C GLY A 180 -8.96 15.79 6.85
N LYS A 181 -9.39 16.42 7.94
CA LYS A 181 -10.35 17.54 7.90
C LYS A 181 -9.81 18.76 7.13
N LYS A 182 -8.48 18.97 7.12
CA LYS A 182 -7.85 20.09 6.41
C LYS A 182 -7.65 19.83 4.93
N THR A 183 -7.45 18.58 4.55
CA THR A 183 -7.17 18.15 3.18
C THR A 183 -8.43 17.73 2.42
N ASN A 184 -9.49 17.37 3.14
CA ASN A 184 -10.79 17.00 2.58
C ASN A 184 -11.84 18.06 2.95
N THR A 185 -12.07 18.98 2.02
CA THR A 185 -13.07 20.07 2.16
C THR A 185 -14.37 19.78 1.39
N ARG A 186 -14.53 18.53 0.93
CA ARG A 186 -15.72 18.09 0.17
C ARG A 186 -17.00 18.21 0.98
N GLN A 187 -18.10 18.49 0.26
CA GLN A 187 -19.44 18.58 0.82
C GLN A 187 -20.36 17.43 0.37
N ASP A 188 -19.81 16.48 -0.40
CA ASP A 188 -20.51 15.28 -0.86
C ASP A 188 -20.31 14.10 0.13
N MET A 189 -20.78 12.92 -0.27
CA MET A 189 -20.71 11.70 0.56
C MET A 189 -19.29 11.25 0.94
N TRP A 190 -18.25 11.81 0.31
CA TRP A 190 -16.83 11.49 0.54
C TRP A 190 -16.14 12.47 1.48
N GLY A 191 -16.86 13.48 2.01
CA GLY A 191 -16.33 14.54 2.86
C GLY A 191 -17.21 14.87 4.05
N GLY A 192 -17.11 16.09 4.55
CA GLY A 192 -17.93 16.59 5.67
C GLY A 192 -17.53 15.98 7.03
N ASP A 193 -18.38 15.15 7.61
CA ASP A 193 -18.15 14.51 8.92
C ASP A 193 -17.15 13.35 8.86
N LEU A 194 -16.85 12.75 10.01
CA LEU A 194 -15.92 11.62 10.08
C LEU A 194 -16.40 10.43 9.24
N LYS A 195 -17.72 10.18 9.21
CA LYS A 195 -18.31 9.07 8.44
C LYS A 195 -18.07 9.25 6.93
N GLY A 196 -18.27 10.47 6.41
CA GLY A 196 -17.98 10.80 5.01
C GLY A 196 -16.49 10.70 4.71
N ARG A 197 -15.62 11.30 5.53
CA ARG A 197 -14.17 11.28 5.30
C ARG A 197 -13.54 9.89 5.42
N SER A 198 -14.07 9.01 6.27
CA SER A 198 -13.59 7.63 6.42
C SER A 198 -14.12 6.68 5.33
N ARG A 199 -15.13 7.08 4.56
CA ARG A 199 -15.79 6.25 3.55
C ARG A 199 -14.80 5.66 2.56
N PHE A 200 -13.87 6.46 2.03
CA PHE A 200 -12.88 6.01 1.05
C PHE A 200 -12.05 4.83 1.57
N LEU A 201 -11.48 4.95 2.77
CA LEU A 201 -10.73 3.86 3.40
C LEU A 201 -11.61 2.62 3.63
N LEU A 202 -12.84 2.82 4.14
CA LEU A 202 -13.72 1.71 4.46
C LEU A 202 -14.21 0.98 3.20
N GLU A 203 -14.41 1.68 2.09
CA GLU A 203 -14.77 1.04 0.82
C GLU A 203 -13.61 0.25 0.23
N ILE A 204 -12.36 0.77 0.28
CA ILE A 204 -11.16 0.01 -0.08
C ILE A 204 -11.08 -1.27 0.77
N TYR A 205 -11.16 -1.14 2.10
CA TYR A 205 -11.07 -2.28 3.01
C TYR A 205 -12.14 -3.35 2.70
N ARG A 206 -13.40 -2.95 2.55
CA ARG A 206 -14.51 -3.87 2.24
C ARG A 206 -14.32 -4.55 0.90
N SER A 207 -14.02 -3.80 -0.15
CA SER A 207 -13.82 -4.31 -1.50
C SER A 207 -12.67 -5.33 -1.56
N ILE A 208 -11.58 -5.10 -0.81
CA ILE A 208 -10.50 -6.08 -0.68
C ILE A 208 -11.00 -7.32 0.07
N LYS A 209 -11.66 -7.16 1.23
CA LYS A 209 -12.14 -8.29 2.04
C LYS A 209 -13.15 -9.18 1.32
N ASP A 210 -13.96 -8.59 0.42
CA ASP A 210 -14.94 -9.35 -0.38
C ASP A 210 -14.27 -10.19 -1.48
N LEU A 211 -13.02 -9.88 -1.86
CA LEU A 211 -12.31 -10.55 -2.96
C LEU A 211 -11.24 -11.54 -2.49
N VAL A 212 -10.51 -11.22 -1.42
CA VAL A 212 -9.36 -12.02 -0.97
C VAL A 212 -9.81 -13.20 -0.08
N PRO A 213 -9.04 -14.31 -0.03
CA PRO A 213 -9.34 -15.42 0.87
C PRO A 213 -9.39 -14.99 2.34
N ASP A 214 -10.21 -15.68 3.15
CA ASP A 214 -10.31 -15.42 4.60
C ASP A 214 -8.97 -15.55 5.34
N SER A 215 -8.07 -16.39 4.83
CA SER A 215 -6.72 -16.56 5.37
C SER A 215 -5.76 -15.39 5.04
N PHE A 216 -6.19 -14.42 4.22
CA PHE A 216 -5.37 -13.27 3.86
C PHE A 216 -5.60 -12.11 4.85
N ILE A 217 -4.51 -11.56 5.39
CA ILE A 217 -4.57 -10.48 6.38
C ILE A 217 -4.73 -9.13 5.68
N VAL A 218 -5.67 -8.30 6.15
CA VAL A 218 -5.86 -6.92 5.69
C VAL A 218 -5.83 -6.01 6.91
N GLY A 219 -4.84 -5.10 6.95
CA GLY A 219 -4.60 -4.15 8.05
C GLY A 219 -4.46 -2.71 7.58
#